data_256143220e704f9fdcd2b1f44de939dd
#
_entry.id   256143220e704f9fdcd2b1f44de939dd
#
_cell.length_a   1.000
_cell.length_b   1.000
_cell.length_c   1.000
_cell.angle_alpha   90.00
_cell.angle_beta   90.00
_cell.angle_gamma   90.00
#
_symmetry.space_group_name_H-M   'P 1'
#
loop_
_entity.id
_entity.type
_entity.pdbx_description
1 polymer ?
#
loop_
_entity_poly.entity_id
_entity_poly.type
_entity_poly.pdbx_seq_one_letter_code
_entity_poly.pdbx_strand_id
1 'polypeptide(L)'
;VIDYGTDYPDTEDWVDEDGTVHGSSGAQLLDDLAAFLSRFVAFPSDSALTATALWAAHTHLMACFENTPRLALLSPEPGSGKTRTLEVLELLCPEPMHVLNASPAAIFRTIQRHPPTLLLDEVDTVFTRKGKDDEHADLRGLLNSGYRTGATIPRCVGPRHDVAQFPTYCAVALAGLGDLPDTLMTRSVVIRMRRRAPGEKVESFRRRLHRHDGEDLCKRLAEWADQIREKITGDYPTLPAGITDRPADVWEPLLSIADTAGGDWRKRARAACVELVKAARSSDSGSLGVRLLTDLRAVFGDADKLGTETILAKLNTIPEAPWCDLRGKPLDARGLANRLKAYGVTSTKVKIDEASVRGYRREDLHDPWQRYLSTDPAEAEPTEPPEHSSSEDPDQVPDRNLVPEPEPEAEPEAHPLTCTVPEVPLVPHSARQGSAGNGTARDPVMAAAVDVATTALGATPLNITDDELWRLHIAPGYDR
;
A
#
# COMPACT_ATOMS: atom_id res chain seq x y z
N VAL A 1 27.78 -18.21 0.07
CA VAL A 1 26.85 -19.03 0.85
C VAL A 1 26.90 -18.45 2.25
N ILE A 2 25.95 -17.61 2.60
CA ILE A 2 25.83 -17.03 3.95
C ILE A 2 25.09 -18.08 4.76
N ASP A 3 25.79 -18.65 5.72
CA ASP A 3 25.24 -19.60 6.69
C ASP A 3 24.36 -18.82 7.68
N TYR A 4 23.05 -18.93 7.54
CA TYR A 4 22.08 -18.43 8.50
C TYR A 4 21.91 -19.47 9.62
N GLY A 5 22.96 -19.60 10.45
CA GLY A 5 22.88 -20.38 11.67
C GLY A 5 21.91 -19.75 12.66
N THR A 6 20.69 -20.23 12.64
CA THR A 6 19.71 -19.99 13.69
C THR A 6 19.08 -21.30 14.07
N ASP A 7 19.46 -21.81 15.24
CA ASP A 7 18.69 -22.80 15.99
C ASP A 7 17.33 -22.17 16.35
N TYR A 8 16.35 -22.38 15.48
CA TYR A 8 14.95 -22.21 15.86
C TYR A 8 14.46 -23.57 16.34
N PRO A 9 13.87 -23.66 17.53
CA PRO A 9 13.28 -24.90 17.99
C PRO A 9 12.21 -25.34 16.95
N ASP A 10 12.33 -26.55 16.45
CA ASP A 10 11.29 -27.20 15.66
C ASP A 10 10.02 -27.18 16.49
N THR A 11 9.02 -26.42 16.03
CA THR A 11 7.67 -26.55 16.61
C THR A 11 7.16 -27.88 16.11
N GLU A 12 7.10 -28.85 17.01
CA GLU A 12 6.43 -30.12 16.82
C GLU A 12 5.04 -29.89 16.23
N ASP A 13 4.65 -30.70 15.26
CA ASP A 13 3.28 -30.77 14.76
C ASP A 13 2.35 -30.84 15.97
N TRP A 14 1.34 -29.96 15.99
CA TRP A 14 0.38 -29.94 17.09
C TRP A 14 -0.41 -31.26 17.07
N VAL A 15 -0.03 -32.15 17.95
CA VAL A 15 -0.69 -33.42 18.19
C VAL A 15 -1.50 -33.23 19.45
N ASP A 16 -2.79 -33.50 19.41
CA ASP A 16 -3.59 -33.49 20.62
C ASP A 16 -3.16 -34.60 21.58
N GLU A 17 -3.70 -34.57 22.82
CA GLU A 17 -3.38 -35.57 23.86
C GLU A 17 -3.72 -37.01 23.43
N ASP A 18 -4.53 -37.19 22.37
CA ASP A 18 -4.92 -38.49 21.79
C ASP A 18 -4.04 -38.93 20.61
N GLY A 19 -3.03 -38.16 20.22
CA GLY A 19 -2.11 -38.51 19.12
C GLY A 19 -2.72 -38.28 17.73
N THR A 20 -3.85 -37.58 17.63
CA THR A 20 -4.49 -37.29 16.34
C THR A 20 -3.92 -36.02 15.76
N VAL A 21 -3.30 -36.12 14.58
CA VAL A 21 -2.89 -34.96 13.78
C VAL A 21 -4.16 -34.32 13.21
N HIS A 22 -4.61 -33.22 13.83
CA HIS A 22 -5.78 -32.49 13.37
C HIS A 22 -5.44 -31.49 12.27
N GLY A 23 -5.98 -31.74 11.09
CA GLY A 23 -5.95 -30.86 9.96
C GLY A 23 -4.67 -30.92 9.13
N SER A 24 -4.79 -30.53 7.87
CA SER A 24 -3.59 -30.22 7.06
C SER A 24 -2.80 -29.16 7.81
N SER A 25 -1.52 -29.43 8.09
CA SER A 25 -0.65 -28.43 8.74
C SER A 25 -0.77 -27.11 7.99
N GLY A 26 -0.66 -25.97 8.67
CA GLY A 26 -0.70 -24.66 8.00
C GLY A 26 0.30 -24.60 6.83
N ALA A 27 1.45 -25.26 6.97
CA ALA A 27 2.44 -25.39 5.91
C ALA A 27 1.88 -26.11 4.67
N GLN A 28 1.18 -27.24 4.82
CA GLN A 28 0.58 -27.96 3.71
C GLN A 28 -0.51 -27.13 3.02
N LEU A 29 -1.33 -26.39 3.78
CA LEU A 29 -2.35 -25.51 3.22
C LEU A 29 -1.73 -24.37 2.39
N LEU A 30 -0.65 -23.78 2.86
CA LEU A 30 0.08 -22.74 2.11
C LEU A 30 0.79 -23.35 0.88
N ASP A 31 1.26 -24.61 0.93
CA ASP A 31 1.82 -25.31 -0.23
C ASP A 31 0.73 -25.57 -1.29
N ASP A 32 -0.46 -26.01 -0.88
CA ASP A 32 -1.61 -26.18 -1.78
C ASP A 32 -2.00 -24.86 -2.42
N LEU A 33 -1.99 -23.76 -1.66
CA LEU A 33 -2.27 -22.41 -2.12
C LEU A 33 -1.24 -21.94 -3.16
N ALA A 34 0.05 -22.13 -2.88
CA ALA A 34 1.13 -21.80 -3.79
C ALA A 34 1.07 -22.64 -5.07
N ALA A 35 0.76 -23.94 -4.96
CA ALA A 35 0.55 -24.83 -6.09
C ALA A 35 -0.62 -24.37 -6.98
N PHE A 36 -1.76 -23.98 -6.38
CA PHE A 36 -2.90 -23.47 -7.11
C PHE A 36 -2.57 -22.16 -7.85
N LEU A 37 -1.86 -21.21 -7.21
CA LEU A 37 -1.40 -19.99 -7.83
C LEU A 37 -0.46 -20.25 -9.01
N SER A 38 0.56 -21.07 -8.82
CA SER A 38 1.57 -21.38 -9.85
C SER A 38 1.03 -22.20 -11.01
N ARG A 39 -0.06 -22.93 -10.81
CA ARG A 39 -0.76 -23.66 -11.87
C ARG A 39 -1.23 -22.74 -13.00
N PHE A 40 -1.63 -21.50 -12.68
CA PHE A 40 -2.22 -20.57 -13.63
C PHE A 40 -1.39 -19.30 -13.90
N VAL A 41 -0.42 -19.00 -13.04
CA VAL A 41 0.39 -17.80 -13.10
C VAL A 41 1.89 -18.14 -13.13
N ALA A 42 2.61 -17.65 -14.13
CA ALA A 42 4.06 -17.70 -14.16
C ALA A 42 4.61 -16.54 -13.32
N PHE A 43 5.01 -16.81 -12.09
CA PHE A 43 5.63 -15.81 -11.22
C PHE A 43 7.08 -15.56 -11.62
N PRO A 44 7.60 -14.32 -11.41
CA PRO A 44 8.98 -13.98 -11.77
C PRO A 44 10.04 -14.69 -10.92
N SER A 45 9.70 -15.11 -9.70
CA SER A 45 10.55 -15.89 -8.78
C SER A 45 9.71 -16.67 -7.77
N ASP A 46 10.34 -17.62 -7.07
CA ASP A 46 9.72 -18.34 -5.95
C ASP A 46 9.37 -17.40 -4.80
N SER A 47 10.16 -16.36 -4.59
CA SER A 47 9.88 -15.30 -3.62
C SER A 47 8.60 -14.53 -3.94
N ALA A 48 8.33 -14.26 -5.22
CA ALA A 48 7.11 -13.62 -5.68
C ALA A 48 5.88 -14.50 -5.45
N LEU A 49 5.98 -15.80 -5.73
CA LEU A 49 4.94 -16.78 -5.45
C LEU A 49 4.68 -16.89 -3.94
N THR A 50 5.74 -17.06 -3.15
CA THR A 50 5.67 -17.16 -1.68
C THR A 50 4.97 -15.94 -1.07
N ALA A 51 5.38 -14.74 -1.46
CA ALA A 51 4.79 -13.50 -0.98
C ALA A 51 3.31 -13.34 -1.38
N THR A 52 2.94 -13.77 -2.59
CA THR A 52 1.55 -13.72 -3.07
C THR A 52 0.67 -14.72 -2.31
N ALA A 53 1.16 -15.92 -2.04
CA ALA A 53 0.46 -16.92 -1.23
C ALA A 53 0.26 -16.44 0.21
N LEU A 54 1.30 -15.91 0.85
CA LEU A 54 1.20 -15.33 2.20
C LEU A 54 0.24 -14.14 2.24
N TRP A 55 0.25 -13.29 1.20
CA TRP A 55 -0.69 -12.18 1.10
C TRP A 55 -2.13 -12.66 0.97
N ALA A 56 -2.40 -13.69 0.17
CA ALA A 56 -3.73 -14.27 0.07
C ALA A 56 -4.22 -14.83 1.43
N ALA A 57 -3.36 -15.56 2.15
CA ALA A 57 -3.66 -16.04 3.50
C ALA A 57 -3.89 -14.87 4.49
N HIS A 58 -3.10 -13.79 4.39
CA HIS A 58 -3.26 -12.59 5.20
C HIS A 58 -4.65 -11.97 5.09
N THR A 59 -5.29 -12.02 3.91
CA THR A 59 -6.63 -11.43 3.71
C THR A 59 -7.69 -12.05 4.63
N HIS A 60 -7.52 -13.28 5.10
CA HIS A 60 -8.39 -13.96 6.07
C HIS A 60 -8.10 -13.57 7.53
N LEU A 61 -6.97 -12.93 7.78
CA LEU A 61 -6.47 -12.59 9.12
C LEU A 61 -6.35 -11.07 9.36
N MET A 62 -6.99 -10.26 8.53
CA MET A 62 -6.92 -8.80 8.56
C MET A 62 -7.15 -8.21 9.96
N ALA A 63 -8.08 -8.77 10.73
CA ALA A 63 -8.43 -8.27 12.05
C ALA A 63 -7.34 -8.49 13.12
N CYS A 64 -6.33 -9.33 12.83
CA CYS A 64 -5.24 -9.65 13.74
C CYS A 64 -4.08 -8.64 13.66
N PHE A 65 -4.06 -7.76 12.68
CA PHE A 65 -2.92 -6.90 12.38
C PHE A 65 -3.27 -5.41 12.38
N GLU A 66 -2.33 -4.58 12.79
CA GLU A 66 -2.47 -3.14 12.71
C GLU A 66 -2.31 -2.62 11.27
N ASN A 67 -1.45 -3.27 10.49
CA ASN A 67 -1.15 -2.91 9.12
C ASN A 67 -1.54 -4.02 8.15
N THR A 68 -2.02 -3.65 6.97
CA THR A 68 -2.27 -4.57 5.85
C THR A 68 -1.37 -4.22 4.68
N PRO A 69 -0.44 -5.12 4.28
CA PRO A 69 0.38 -4.89 3.10
C PRO A 69 -0.50 -4.82 1.84
N ARG A 70 -0.22 -3.85 0.96
CA ARG A 70 -0.76 -3.87 -0.39
C ARG A 70 0.00 -4.91 -1.20
N LEU A 71 -0.67 -5.59 -2.13
CA LEU A 71 -0.01 -6.42 -3.13
C LEU A 71 0.02 -5.64 -4.45
N ALA A 72 1.20 -5.23 -4.90
CA ALA A 72 1.37 -4.49 -6.15
C ALA A 72 1.95 -5.39 -7.25
N LEU A 73 1.12 -5.72 -8.22
CA LEU A 73 1.47 -6.52 -9.41
C LEU A 73 1.78 -5.58 -10.56
N LEU A 74 3.04 -5.28 -10.81
CA LEU A 74 3.47 -4.26 -11.76
C LEU A 74 4.28 -4.87 -12.91
N SER A 75 4.17 -4.29 -14.09
CA SER A 75 5.01 -4.67 -15.23
C SER A 75 5.21 -3.51 -16.19
N PRO A 76 6.32 -3.48 -16.96
CA PRO A 76 6.53 -2.45 -17.97
C PRO A 76 5.57 -2.59 -19.15
N GLU A 77 5.08 -3.80 -19.43
CA GLU A 77 4.32 -4.13 -20.63
C GLU A 77 3.04 -4.91 -20.30
N PRO A 78 2.00 -4.82 -21.14
CA PRO A 78 0.81 -5.67 -21.02
C PRO A 78 1.12 -7.15 -21.33
N GLY A 79 0.21 -8.05 -20.92
CA GLY A 79 0.36 -9.48 -21.19
C GLY A 79 1.32 -10.22 -20.28
N SER A 80 1.59 -9.67 -19.08
CA SER A 80 2.50 -10.24 -18.08
C SER A 80 1.80 -11.10 -17.01
N GLY A 81 0.49 -11.33 -17.10
CA GLY A 81 -0.25 -12.17 -16.16
C GLY A 81 -0.85 -11.46 -14.94
N LYS A 82 -0.73 -10.13 -14.82
CA LYS A 82 -1.29 -9.34 -13.69
C LYS A 82 -2.79 -9.58 -13.47
N THR A 83 -3.60 -9.33 -14.50
CA THR A 83 -5.05 -9.58 -14.49
C THR A 83 -5.36 -11.02 -14.12
N ARG A 84 -4.60 -11.99 -14.67
CA ARG A 84 -4.75 -13.41 -14.32
C ARG A 84 -4.50 -13.67 -12.85
N THR A 85 -3.50 -13.03 -12.27
CA THR A 85 -3.23 -13.15 -10.83
C THR A 85 -4.40 -12.64 -10.00
N LEU A 86 -5.00 -11.47 -10.37
CA LEU A 86 -6.19 -10.96 -9.70
C LEU A 86 -7.40 -11.91 -9.84
N GLU A 87 -7.63 -12.49 -11.03
CA GLU A 87 -8.70 -13.46 -11.26
C GLU A 87 -8.56 -14.74 -10.42
N VAL A 88 -7.32 -15.19 -10.18
CA VAL A 88 -7.05 -16.35 -9.32
C VAL A 88 -7.21 -15.97 -7.85
N LEU A 89 -6.71 -14.80 -7.44
CA LEU A 89 -6.87 -14.27 -6.07
C LEU A 89 -8.34 -14.05 -5.70
N GLU A 90 -9.20 -13.71 -6.67
CA GLU A 90 -10.63 -13.57 -6.46
C GLU A 90 -11.29 -14.85 -5.93
N LEU A 91 -10.74 -16.03 -6.23
CA LEU A 91 -11.24 -17.31 -5.72
C LEU A 91 -10.68 -17.66 -4.33
N LEU A 92 -9.61 -17.01 -3.90
CA LEU A 92 -8.82 -17.36 -2.72
C LEU A 92 -9.04 -16.42 -1.53
N CYS A 93 -9.51 -15.20 -1.81
CA CYS A 93 -9.67 -14.16 -0.79
C CYS A 93 -11.12 -14.04 -0.30
N PRO A 94 -11.35 -13.62 0.96
CA PRO A 94 -12.69 -13.35 1.49
C PRO A 94 -13.27 -12.08 0.86
N GLU A 95 -14.58 -12.08 0.61
CA GLU A 95 -15.35 -10.94 0.11
C GLU A 95 -14.64 -10.18 -1.03
N PRO A 96 -14.20 -10.88 -2.11
CA PRO A 96 -13.43 -10.25 -3.16
C PRO A 96 -14.29 -9.26 -3.95
N MET A 97 -13.78 -8.04 -4.13
CA MET A 97 -14.43 -6.98 -4.90
C MET A 97 -13.51 -6.52 -6.03
N HIS A 98 -13.82 -6.94 -7.25
CA HIS A 98 -13.18 -6.42 -8.46
C HIS A 98 -13.64 -4.99 -8.72
N VAL A 99 -12.69 -4.06 -8.76
CA VAL A 99 -12.95 -2.63 -8.99
C VAL A 99 -12.46 -2.26 -10.37
N LEU A 100 -13.35 -2.32 -11.36
CA LEU A 100 -13.10 -1.82 -12.71
C LEU A 100 -13.64 -0.40 -12.88
N ASN A 101 -14.86 -0.12 -12.37
CA ASN A 101 -15.56 1.16 -12.50
C ASN A 101 -16.46 1.47 -11.29
N ALA A 102 -16.10 1.01 -10.10
CA ALA A 102 -16.90 1.32 -8.93
C ALA A 102 -16.67 2.77 -8.48
N SER A 103 -17.75 3.49 -8.16
CA SER A 103 -17.63 4.81 -7.59
C SER A 103 -16.97 4.75 -6.20
N PRO A 104 -16.12 5.71 -5.83
CA PRO A 104 -15.51 5.75 -4.50
C PRO A 104 -16.53 5.66 -3.37
N ALA A 105 -17.70 6.27 -3.53
CA ALA A 105 -18.78 6.21 -2.55
C ALA A 105 -19.30 4.78 -2.31
N ALA A 106 -19.38 3.96 -3.37
CA ALA A 106 -19.75 2.56 -3.24
C ALA A 106 -18.70 1.77 -2.48
N ILE A 107 -17.41 2.00 -2.79
CA ILE A 107 -16.30 1.34 -2.10
C ILE A 107 -16.30 1.69 -0.61
N PHE A 108 -16.42 2.97 -0.22
CA PHE A 108 -16.46 3.40 1.18
C PHE A 108 -17.61 2.75 1.95
N ARG A 109 -18.81 2.68 1.35
CA ARG A 109 -19.97 2.04 1.98
C ARG A 109 -19.81 0.52 2.12
N THR A 110 -19.15 -0.11 1.15
CA THR A 110 -18.83 -1.55 1.24
C THR A 110 -17.86 -1.82 2.37
N ILE A 111 -16.76 -1.05 2.47
CA ILE A 111 -15.77 -1.18 3.55
C ILE A 111 -16.43 -0.95 4.93
N GLN A 112 -17.36 -0.01 5.02
CA GLN A 112 -18.08 0.29 6.27
C GLN A 112 -18.96 -0.87 6.74
N ARG A 113 -19.53 -1.63 5.81
CA ARG A 113 -20.39 -2.79 6.12
C ARG A 113 -19.57 -4.03 6.43
N HIS A 114 -18.73 -4.42 5.50
CA HIS A 114 -17.82 -5.57 5.56
C HIS A 114 -16.56 -5.22 4.78
N PRO A 115 -15.38 -5.15 5.42
CA PRO A 115 -14.15 -4.86 4.72
C PRO A 115 -13.87 -5.90 3.63
N PRO A 116 -13.95 -5.54 2.34
CA PRO A 116 -13.71 -6.49 1.25
C PRO A 116 -12.22 -6.63 0.98
N THR A 117 -11.85 -7.66 0.21
CA THR A 117 -10.56 -7.69 -0.49
C THR A 117 -10.71 -6.98 -1.83
N LEU A 118 -10.16 -5.77 -1.95
CA LEU A 118 -10.22 -4.99 -3.19
C LEU A 118 -9.19 -5.50 -4.21
N LEU A 119 -9.65 -5.79 -5.42
CA LEU A 119 -8.83 -6.22 -6.54
C LEU A 119 -8.94 -5.15 -7.64
N LEU A 120 -7.93 -4.27 -7.74
CA LEU A 120 -7.93 -3.16 -8.70
C LEU A 120 -7.03 -3.49 -9.89
N ASP A 121 -7.62 -3.59 -11.07
CA ASP A 121 -6.87 -3.68 -12.32
C ASP A 121 -6.69 -2.28 -12.94
N GLU A 122 -5.68 -2.12 -13.79
CA GLU A 122 -5.35 -0.87 -14.49
C GLU A 122 -5.19 0.35 -13.55
N VAL A 123 -4.63 0.12 -12.34
CA VAL A 123 -4.50 1.15 -11.31
C VAL A 123 -3.66 2.36 -11.76
N ASP A 124 -2.79 2.19 -12.75
CA ASP A 124 -2.02 3.27 -13.38
C ASP A 124 -2.93 4.36 -13.98
N THR A 125 -4.13 4.04 -14.44
CA THR A 125 -5.10 5.03 -14.95
C THR A 125 -5.57 6.00 -13.87
N VAL A 126 -5.62 5.54 -12.60
CA VAL A 126 -5.99 6.36 -11.44
C VAL A 126 -4.92 7.43 -11.14
N PHE A 127 -3.65 7.15 -11.45
CA PHE A 127 -2.52 8.01 -11.11
C PHE A 127 -1.98 8.84 -12.27
N THR A 128 -2.21 8.45 -13.52
CA THR A 128 -1.65 9.13 -14.70
C THR A 128 -2.48 10.30 -15.19
N ARG A 129 -3.78 10.33 -14.94
CA ARG A 129 -4.64 11.44 -15.37
C ARG A 129 -4.43 12.67 -14.48
N LYS A 130 -3.78 13.69 -15.04
CA LYS A 130 -3.73 15.07 -14.50
C LYS A 130 -5.07 15.79 -14.72
N GLY A 131 -6.17 15.18 -14.30
CA GLY A 131 -7.51 15.76 -14.38
C GLY A 131 -8.01 16.19 -13.01
N LYS A 132 -8.91 17.16 -12.98
CA LYS A 132 -9.63 17.65 -11.79
C LYS A 132 -10.71 16.64 -11.31
N ASP A 133 -10.54 15.35 -11.57
CA ASP A 133 -11.53 14.36 -11.23
C ASP A 133 -11.44 14.02 -9.74
N ASP A 134 -12.36 14.56 -8.95
CA ASP A 134 -12.49 14.34 -7.51
C ASP A 134 -12.59 12.84 -7.16
N GLU A 135 -13.16 12.03 -8.06
CA GLU A 135 -13.27 10.58 -7.90
C GLU A 135 -11.92 9.86 -7.77
N HIS A 136 -10.93 10.26 -8.57
CA HIS A 136 -9.58 9.69 -8.47
C HIS A 136 -8.84 10.16 -7.21
N ALA A 137 -9.14 11.37 -6.71
CA ALA A 137 -8.58 11.87 -5.47
C ALA A 137 -9.08 11.05 -4.28
N ASP A 138 -10.35 10.66 -4.28
CA ASP A 138 -10.98 9.85 -3.26
C ASP A 138 -10.40 8.44 -3.20
N LEU A 139 -10.24 7.79 -4.35
CA LEU A 139 -9.63 6.46 -4.43
C LEU A 139 -8.15 6.49 -4.02
N ARG A 140 -7.39 7.52 -4.41
CA ARG A 140 -6.01 7.73 -3.93
C ARG A 140 -5.95 7.91 -2.43
N GLY A 141 -6.87 8.68 -1.86
CA GLY A 141 -7.00 8.87 -0.41
C GLY A 141 -7.24 7.54 0.32
N LEU A 142 -8.18 6.72 -0.17
CA LEU A 142 -8.47 5.39 0.36
C LEU A 142 -7.25 4.47 0.30
N LEU A 143 -6.59 4.38 -0.84
CA LEU A 143 -5.42 3.52 -1.04
C LEU A 143 -4.26 3.90 -0.10
N ASN A 144 -4.07 5.22 0.13
CA ASN A 144 -3.01 5.72 1.01
C ASN A 144 -3.32 5.57 2.50
N SER A 145 -4.58 5.71 2.92
CA SER A 145 -4.96 5.64 4.35
C SER A 145 -5.30 4.24 4.81
N GLY A 146 -5.92 3.44 3.96
CA GLY A 146 -6.54 2.16 4.33
C GLY A 146 -5.56 1.00 4.61
N TYR A 147 -4.25 1.25 4.66
CA TYR A 147 -3.27 0.23 5.04
C TYR A 147 -3.18 0.03 6.56
N ARG A 148 -3.71 0.95 7.37
CA ARG A 148 -3.65 0.91 8.83
C ARG A 148 -5.03 0.83 9.44
N THR A 149 -5.17 -0.01 10.46
CA THR A 149 -6.41 -0.12 11.24
C THR A 149 -6.79 1.21 11.89
N GLY A 150 -8.10 1.44 12.05
CA GLY A 150 -8.62 2.69 12.62
C GLY A 150 -8.55 3.91 11.70
N ALA A 151 -7.95 3.81 10.51
CA ALA A 151 -7.91 4.91 9.56
C ALA A 151 -9.31 5.20 8.99
N THR A 152 -9.68 6.48 8.97
CA THR A 152 -10.96 6.96 8.43
C THR A 152 -10.75 8.13 7.47
N ILE A 153 -11.72 8.34 6.58
CA ILE A 153 -11.79 9.52 5.71
C ILE A 153 -13.12 10.23 5.98
N PRO A 154 -13.11 11.55 6.29
CA PRO A 154 -14.33 12.33 6.44
C PRO A 154 -14.99 12.58 5.08
N ARG A 155 -16.33 12.43 5.01
CA ARG A 155 -17.16 12.74 3.84
C ARG A 155 -18.44 13.43 4.27
N CYS A 156 -18.88 14.39 3.46
CA CYS A 156 -20.19 14.97 3.61
C CYS A 156 -21.26 14.00 3.08
N VAL A 157 -22.28 13.75 3.88
CA VAL A 157 -23.39 12.86 3.54
C VAL A 157 -24.74 13.55 3.70
N GLY A 158 -25.67 13.18 2.86
CA GLY A 158 -27.04 13.69 2.89
C GLY A 158 -27.21 15.15 2.51
N PRO A 159 -28.47 15.65 2.50
CA PRO A 159 -28.78 17.01 2.06
C PRO A 159 -28.26 18.12 2.97
N ARG A 160 -27.97 17.80 4.25
CA ARG A 160 -27.44 18.74 5.24
C ARG A 160 -25.92 18.80 5.25
N HIS A 161 -25.23 18.04 4.36
CA HIS A 161 -23.76 17.94 4.32
C HIS A 161 -23.13 17.56 5.67
N ASP A 162 -23.82 16.68 6.44
CA ASP A 162 -23.28 16.16 7.71
C ASP A 162 -21.97 15.42 7.45
N VAL A 163 -20.97 15.63 8.32
CA VAL A 163 -19.67 14.96 8.16
C VAL A 163 -19.74 13.58 8.80
N ALA A 164 -19.59 12.54 7.99
CA ALA A 164 -19.46 11.15 8.43
C ALA A 164 -18.03 10.64 8.23
N GLN A 165 -17.54 9.82 9.16
CA GLN A 165 -16.24 9.16 9.09
C GLN A 165 -16.40 7.78 8.46
N PHE A 166 -15.73 7.55 7.35
CA PHE A 166 -15.74 6.26 6.67
C PHE A 166 -14.46 5.49 6.94
N PRO A 167 -14.53 4.24 7.45
CA PRO A 167 -13.36 3.40 7.60
C PRO A 167 -12.76 3.09 6.23
N THR A 168 -11.43 2.93 6.19
CA THR A 168 -10.68 2.69 4.95
C THR A 168 -9.85 1.41 5.00
N TYR A 169 -9.75 0.77 6.17
CA TYR A 169 -8.95 -0.43 6.37
C TYR A 169 -9.51 -1.62 5.61
N CYS A 170 -8.79 -2.08 4.60
CA CYS A 170 -9.14 -3.27 3.81
C CYS A 170 -7.90 -3.79 3.07
N ALA A 171 -7.89 -5.09 2.75
CA ALA A 171 -6.86 -5.67 1.89
C ALA A 171 -7.01 -5.16 0.45
N VAL A 172 -5.88 -4.88 -0.22
CA VAL A 172 -5.89 -4.37 -1.60
C VAL A 172 -4.78 -5.01 -2.42
N ALA A 173 -5.16 -5.62 -3.55
CA ALA A 173 -4.24 -5.98 -4.63
C ALA A 173 -4.40 -5.00 -5.80
N LEU A 174 -3.27 -4.52 -6.32
CA LEU A 174 -3.15 -3.50 -7.35
C LEU A 174 -2.44 -4.10 -8.57
N ALA A 175 -3.05 -4.01 -9.74
CA ALA A 175 -2.38 -4.39 -10.98
C ALA A 175 -2.28 -3.18 -11.91
N GLY A 176 -1.08 -2.92 -12.46
CA GLY A 176 -0.85 -1.75 -13.30
C GLY A 176 0.40 -1.82 -14.16
N LEU A 177 0.55 -0.83 -15.02
CA LEU A 177 1.73 -0.63 -15.85
C LEU A 177 2.66 0.41 -15.21
N GLY A 178 3.97 0.16 -15.31
CA GLY A 178 4.98 1.06 -14.72
C GLY A 178 4.99 1.06 -13.20
N ASP A 179 5.40 2.16 -12.60
CA ASP A 179 5.49 2.34 -11.15
C ASP A 179 4.30 3.11 -10.60
N LEU A 180 3.90 2.75 -9.39
CA LEU A 180 2.93 3.49 -8.59
C LEU A 180 3.63 4.62 -7.82
N PRO A 181 2.88 5.59 -7.27
CA PRO A 181 3.44 6.59 -6.38
C PRO A 181 4.18 5.97 -5.20
N ASP A 182 5.31 6.58 -4.79
CA ASP A 182 6.17 6.10 -3.70
C ASP A 182 5.39 5.82 -2.41
N THR A 183 4.34 6.62 -2.15
CA THR A 183 3.46 6.42 -1.00
C THR A 183 2.74 5.07 -0.98
N LEU A 184 2.44 4.51 -2.14
CA LEU A 184 1.88 3.17 -2.28
C LEU A 184 2.97 2.10 -2.36
N MET A 185 4.03 2.36 -3.12
CA MET A 185 5.16 1.44 -3.28
C MET A 185 5.74 1.04 -1.92
N THR A 186 5.98 2.02 -1.03
CA THR A 186 6.54 1.79 0.32
C THR A 186 5.60 1.04 1.27
N ARG A 187 4.32 0.88 0.92
CA ARG A 187 3.30 0.13 1.67
C ARG A 187 2.89 -1.18 1.00
N SER A 188 3.64 -1.59 -0.01
CA SER A 188 3.30 -2.73 -0.86
C SER A 188 4.38 -3.81 -0.85
N VAL A 189 3.94 -5.05 -0.92
CA VAL A 189 4.74 -6.12 -1.48
C VAL A 189 4.71 -5.96 -2.99
N VAL A 190 5.84 -5.62 -3.60
CA VAL A 190 5.94 -5.31 -5.03
C VAL A 190 6.41 -6.52 -5.81
N ILE A 191 5.56 -7.02 -6.70
CA ILE A 191 5.87 -8.11 -7.62
C ILE A 191 6.04 -7.54 -9.02
N ARG A 192 7.25 -7.61 -9.55
CA ARG A 192 7.59 -7.18 -10.91
C ARG A 192 7.26 -8.29 -11.92
N MET A 193 6.00 -8.33 -12.36
CA MET A 193 5.53 -9.32 -13.33
C MET A 193 6.20 -9.13 -14.69
N ARG A 194 6.45 -10.25 -15.37
CA ARG A 194 7.06 -10.27 -16.71
C ARG A 194 6.28 -11.19 -17.65
N ARG A 195 6.43 -10.99 -18.94
CA ARG A 195 5.87 -11.92 -19.93
C ARG A 195 6.54 -13.27 -19.78
N ARG A 196 5.75 -14.32 -19.98
CA ARG A 196 6.26 -15.70 -19.96
C ARG A 196 7.32 -15.90 -21.04
N ALA A 197 8.38 -16.56 -20.66
CA ALA A 197 9.35 -17.08 -21.63
C ALA A 197 8.76 -18.29 -22.39
N PRO A 198 9.26 -18.63 -23.59
CA PRO A 198 8.73 -19.74 -24.39
C PRO A 198 8.69 -21.10 -23.68
N GLY A 199 9.55 -21.32 -22.68
CA GLY A 199 9.61 -22.55 -21.88
C GLY A 199 8.70 -22.58 -20.65
N GLU A 200 8.16 -21.44 -20.23
CA GLU A 200 7.31 -21.33 -19.05
C GLU A 200 5.87 -21.73 -19.40
N LYS A 201 5.46 -22.89 -18.90
CA LYS A 201 4.11 -23.43 -19.15
C LYS A 201 3.24 -23.23 -17.92
N VAL A 202 2.04 -22.71 -18.10
CA VAL A 202 0.97 -22.64 -17.10
C VAL A 202 -0.32 -23.16 -17.73
N GLU A 203 -1.20 -23.70 -16.91
CA GLU A 203 -2.52 -24.13 -17.33
C GLU A 203 -3.40 -22.93 -17.71
N SER A 204 -4.27 -23.12 -18.70
CA SER A 204 -5.24 -22.09 -19.04
C SER A 204 -6.33 -22.02 -17.99
N PHE A 205 -6.35 -20.92 -17.24
CA PHE A 205 -7.39 -20.69 -16.23
C PHE A 205 -8.77 -20.57 -16.91
N ARG A 206 -9.69 -21.38 -16.43
CA ARG A 206 -11.11 -21.36 -16.82
C ARG A 206 -11.95 -21.31 -15.54
N ARG A 207 -12.48 -20.13 -15.17
CA ARG A 207 -13.25 -19.92 -13.93
C ARG A 207 -14.30 -21.03 -13.73
N ARG A 208 -15.03 -21.39 -14.78
CA ARG A 208 -16.07 -22.44 -14.72
C ARG A 208 -15.54 -23.82 -14.33
N LEU A 209 -14.28 -24.13 -14.64
CA LEU A 209 -13.66 -25.43 -14.32
C LEU A 209 -12.95 -25.41 -12.97
N HIS A 210 -12.31 -24.29 -12.61
CA HIS A 210 -11.39 -24.22 -11.46
C HIS A 210 -11.97 -23.46 -10.26
N ARG A 211 -13.22 -22.98 -10.39
CA ARG A 211 -13.88 -22.22 -9.31
C ARG A 211 -13.99 -23.04 -8.03
N HIS A 212 -14.38 -24.32 -8.16
CA HIS A 212 -14.57 -25.21 -7.02
C HIS A 212 -13.27 -25.40 -6.25
N ASP A 213 -12.15 -25.67 -6.97
CA ASP A 213 -10.83 -25.87 -6.35
C ASP A 213 -10.39 -24.63 -5.57
N GLY A 214 -10.61 -23.42 -6.14
CA GLY A 214 -10.26 -22.16 -5.48
C GLY A 214 -11.16 -21.85 -4.28
N GLU A 215 -12.48 -22.08 -4.40
CA GLU A 215 -13.44 -21.86 -3.29
C GLU A 215 -13.19 -22.84 -2.13
N ASP A 216 -12.77 -24.08 -2.43
CA ASP A 216 -12.37 -25.04 -1.39
C ASP A 216 -11.13 -24.57 -0.63
N LEU A 217 -10.12 -24.07 -1.35
CA LEU A 217 -8.93 -23.49 -0.73
C LEU A 217 -9.29 -22.24 0.12
N CYS A 218 -10.16 -21.37 -0.38
CA CYS A 218 -10.65 -20.19 0.35
C CYS A 218 -11.31 -20.59 1.68
N LYS A 219 -12.15 -21.62 1.65
CA LYS A 219 -12.81 -22.16 2.84
C LYS A 219 -11.81 -22.74 3.84
N ARG A 220 -10.85 -23.56 3.37
CA ARG A 220 -9.80 -24.13 4.22
C ARG A 220 -8.92 -23.02 4.83
N LEU A 221 -8.62 -21.95 4.09
CA LEU A 221 -7.90 -20.79 4.60
C LEU A 221 -8.69 -20.06 5.69
N ALA A 222 -10.01 -19.89 5.52
CA ALA A 222 -10.87 -19.28 6.52
C ALA A 222 -10.94 -20.14 7.82
N GLU A 223 -11.10 -21.46 7.68
CA GLU A 223 -11.11 -22.39 8.81
C GLU A 223 -9.79 -22.39 9.58
N TRP A 224 -8.66 -22.40 8.84
CA TRP A 224 -7.33 -22.30 9.44
C TRP A 224 -7.10 -20.94 10.11
N ALA A 225 -7.51 -19.85 9.47
CA ALA A 225 -7.40 -18.51 10.04
C ALA A 225 -8.15 -18.38 11.37
N ASP A 226 -9.34 -18.98 11.48
CA ASP A 226 -10.11 -18.99 12.73
C ASP A 226 -9.39 -19.77 13.84
N GLN A 227 -8.73 -20.87 13.50
CA GLN A 227 -7.97 -21.69 14.47
C GLN A 227 -6.74 -20.95 15.03
N ILE A 228 -6.05 -20.17 14.19
CA ILE A 228 -4.79 -19.52 14.58
C ILE A 228 -4.97 -18.07 15.06
N ARG A 229 -6.17 -17.50 15.01
CA ARG A 229 -6.45 -16.09 15.26
C ARG A 229 -5.91 -15.60 16.61
N GLU A 230 -6.19 -16.35 17.69
CA GLU A 230 -5.75 -15.98 19.04
C GLU A 230 -4.20 -16.02 19.16
N LYS A 231 -3.59 -17.05 18.59
CA LYS A 231 -2.15 -17.23 18.62
C LYS A 231 -1.44 -16.10 17.88
N ILE A 232 -1.88 -15.79 16.65
CA ILE A 232 -1.20 -14.83 15.77
C ILE A 232 -1.35 -13.38 16.25
N THR A 233 -2.43 -13.05 16.98
CA THR A 233 -2.66 -11.69 17.51
C THR A 233 -1.65 -11.30 18.60
N GLY A 234 -1.10 -12.28 19.32
CA GLY A 234 -0.13 -12.04 20.41
C GLY A 234 1.33 -12.25 20.05
N ASP A 235 1.62 -12.69 18.83
CA ASP A 235 2.95 -13.15 18.42
C ASP A 235 3.58 -12.21 17.39
N TYR A 236 4.81 -11.72 17.68
CA TYR A 236 5.55 -10.87 16.76
C TYR A 236 6.70 -11.66 16.12
N PRO A 237 6.80 -11.69 14.78
CA PRO A 237 7.83 -12.45 14.11
C PRO A 237 9.18 -11.77 14.22
N THR A 238 10.25 -12.58 14.28
CA THR A 238 11.60 -12.06 14.14
C THR A 238 11.84 -11.62 12.70
N LEU A 239 12.07 -10.32 12.52
CA LEU A 239 12.36 -9.73 11.22
C LEU A 239 13.79 -10.04 10.76
N PRO A 240 14.03 -10.23 9.45
CA PRO A 240 15.39 -10.34 8.92
C PRO A 240 16.21 -9.07 9.17
N ALA A 241 17.52 -9.22 9.31
CA ALA A 241 18.44 -8.11 9.49
C ALA A 241 18.31 -7.07 8.36
N GLY A 242 18.27 -5.78 8.72
CA GLY A 242 18.12 -4.68 7.77
C GLY A 242 16.70 -4.44 7.24
N ILE A 243 15.71 -5.15 7.77
CA ILE A 243 14.28 -4.89 7.54
C ILE A 243 13.75 -4.07 8.71
N THR A 244 13.58 -2.77 8.50
CA THR A 244 13.14 -1.78 9.51
C THR A 244 12.10 -0.85 8.91
N ASP A 245 11.42 -0.08 9.75
CA ASP A 245 10.46 0.95 9.36
C ASP A 245 9.32 0.41 8.45
N ARG A 246 9.03 1.08 7.34
CA ARG A 246 7.96 0.71 6.40
C ARG A 246 8.05 -0.72 5.85
N PRO A 247 9.23 -1.22 5.42
CA PRO A 247 9.37 -2.64 5.08
C PRO A 247 9.01 -3.60 6.22
N ALA A 248 9.32 -3.25 7.47
CA ALA A 248 8.91 -4.04 8.62
C ALA A 248 7.37 -4.08 8.76
N ASP A 249 6.70 -2.92 8.71
CA ASP A 249 5.23 -2.81 8.77
C ASP A 249 4.53 -3.66 7.67
N VAL A 250 5.16 -3.75 6.48
CA VAL A 250 4.63 -4.49 5.33
C VAL A 250 4.81 -6.01 5.50
N TRP A 251 5.95 -6.44 6.05
CA TRP A 251 6.30 -7.86 6.10
C TRP A 251 5.95 -8.54 7.41
N GLU A 252 5.76 -7.82 8.50
CA GLU A 252 5.37 -8.38 9.80
C GLU A 252 4.16 -9.32 9.68
N PRO A 253 3.02 -8.94 9.08
CA PRO A 253 1.86 -9.83 8.99
C PRO A 253 2.15 -11.11 8.19
N LEU A 254 2.95 -11.00 7.12
CA LEU A 254 3.27 -12.14 6.27
C LEU A 254 4.23 -13.11 6.95
N LEU A 255 5.18 -12.59 7.71
CA LEU A 255 6.12 -13.40 8.49
C LEU A 255 5.43 -14.08 9.66
N SER A 256 4.50 -13.40 10.36
CA SER A 256 3.68 -13.99 11.43
C SER A 256 2.88 -15.20 10.93
N ILE A 257 2.27 -15.06 9.74
CA ILE A 257 1.54 -16.15 9.09
C ILE A 257 2.47 -17.33 8.76
N ALA A 258 3.63 -17.04 8.19
CA ALA A 258 4.61 -18.08 7.85
C ALA A 258 5.17 -18.78 9.09
N ASP A 259 5.40 -18.05 10.19
CA ASP A 259 5.88 -18.61 11.45
C ASP A 259 4.81 -19.51 12.09
N THR A 260 3.55 -19.10 12.00
CA THR A 260 2.43 -19.88 12.53
C THR A 260 2.13 -21.11 11.67
N ALA A 261 2.28 -21.01 10.34
CA ALA A 261 2.12 -22.16 9.44
C ALA A 261 3.21 -23.21 9.64
N GLY A 262 4.42 -22.81 10.02
CA GLY A 262 5.55 -23.70 10.29
C GLY A 262 6.22 -24.24 9.03
N GLY A 263 6.95 -25.35 9.22
CA GLY A 263 7.70 -25.99 8.15
C GLY A 263 8.68 -25.04 7.45
N ASP A 264 8.92 -25.25 6.17
CA ASP A 264 9.83 -24.44 5.35
C ASP A 264 9.30 -23.00 5.09
N TRP A 265 8.04 -22.71 5.42
CA TRP A 265 7.45 -21.39 5.17
C TRP A 265 8.13 -20.27 5.93
N ARG A 266 8.63 -20.55 7.15
CA ARG A 266 9.44 -19.60 7.93
C ARG A 266 10.66 -19.12 7.16
N LYS A 267 11.39 -20.06 6.56
CA LYS A 267 12.62 -19.77 5.80
C LYS A 267 12.30 -19.12 4.46
N ARG A 268 11.29 -19.66 3.73
CA ARG A 268 10.84 -19.13 2.44
C ARG A 268 10.36 -17.69 2.55
N ALA A 269 9.57 -17.38 3.57
CA ALA A 269 9.03 -16.02 3.80
C ALA A 269 10.14 -15.00 4.09
N ARG A 270 11.14 -15.37 4.91
CA ARG A 270 12.28 -14.49 5.20
C ARG A 270 13.16 -14.26 3.99
N ALA A 271 13.41 -15.28 3.19
CA ALA A 271 14.12 -15.15 1.92
C ALA A 271 13.37 -14.25 0.94
N ALA A 272 12.05 -14.44 0.81
CA ALA A 272 11.19 -13.59 -0.01
C ALA A 272 11.18 -12.12 0.47
N CYS A 273 11.11 -11.91 1.79
CA CYS A 273 11.19 -10.58 2.38
C CYS A 273 12.48 -9.86 1.97
N VAL A 274 13.64 -10.49 2.19
CA VAL A 274 14.95 -9.89 1.87
C VAL A 274 15.08 -9.62 0.37
N GLU A 275 14.73 -10.58 -0.48
CA GLU A 275 14.82 -10.45 -1.95
C GLU A 275 13.93 -9.34 -2.48
N LEU A 276 12.64 -9.33 -2.11
CA LEU A 276 11.69 -8.37 -2.65
C LEU A 276 11.90 -6.96 -2.11
N VAL A 277 12.31 -6.80 -0.84
CA VAL A 277 12.68 -5.49 -0.29
C VAL A 277 13.95 -4.97 -0.96
N LYS A 278 14.95 -5.82 -1.19
CA LYS A 278 16.16 -5.43 -1.94
C LYS A 278 15.82 -5.03 -3.37
N ALA A 279 14.98 -5.78 -4.06
CA ALA A 279 14.51 -5.47 -5.41
C ALA A 279 13.73 -4.15 -5.46
N ALA A 280 12.85 -3.88 -4.48
CA ALA A 280 12.12 -2.62 -4.37
C ALA A 280 13.08 -1.43 -4.15
N ARG A 281 14.04 -1.55 -3.24
CA ARG A 281 15.08 -0.53 -3.00
C ARG A 281 15.95 -0.28 -4.22
N SER A 282 16.30 -1.33 -4.96
CA SER A 282 17.08 -1.20 -6.20
C SER A 282 16.31 -0.49 -7.32
N SER A 283 14.98 -0.64 -7.32
CA SER A 283 14.10 0.10 -8.23
C SER A 283 13.90 1.56 -7.78
N ASP A 284 13.93 1.82 -6.48
CA ASP A 284 13.82 3.15 -5.87
C ASP A 284 15.13 3.98 -6.08
N SER A 285 16.29 3.30 -6.24
CA SER A 285 17.50 3.94 -6.75
C SER A 285 17.33 4.47 -8.19
N GLY A 286 16.19 4.16 -8.83
CA GLY A 286 15.70 4.73 -10.09
C GLY A 286 15.01 6.09 -9.97
N SER A 287 14.79 6.64 -8.76
CA SER A 287 14.44 8.05 -8.63
C SER A 287 15.53 8.86 -9.32
N LEU A 288 15.13 9.66 -10.33
CA LEU A 288 16.07 10.54 -11.05
C LEU A 288 16.93 11.39 -10.09
N GLY A 289 16.43 11.64 -8.91
CA GLY A 289 17.13 12.36 -7.85
C GLY A 289 18.21 11.53 -7.17
N VAL A 290 17.93 10.31 -6.78
CA VAL A 290 18.92 9.40 -6.16
C VAL A 290 19.97 9.01 -7.20
N ARG A 291 19.56 8.71 -8.45
CA ARG A 291 20.50 8.48 -9.54
C ARG A 291 21.41 9.69 -9.78
N LEU A 292 20.85 10.91 -9.72
CA LEU A 292 21.66 12.13 -9.83
C LEU A 292 22.69 12.23 -8.69
N LEU A 293 22.32 11.91 -7.46
CA LEU A 293 23.25 11.92 -6.32
C LEU A 293 24.36 10.87 -6.51
N THR A 294 24.03 9.68 -7.01
CA THR A 294 25.00 8.62 -7.32
C THR A 294 25.99 9.07 -8.40
N ASP A 295 25.47 9.59 -9.51
CA ASP A 295 26.30 10.04 -10.63
C ASP A 295 27.14 11.26 -10.23
N LEU A 296 26.59 12.17 -9.41
CA LEU A 296 27.35 13.29 -8.84
C LEU A 296 28.49 12.82 -7.93
N ARG A 297 28.29 11.78 -7.12
CA ARG A 297 29.35 11.21 -6.29
C ARG A 297 30.53 10.72 -7.16
N ALA A 298 30.21 10.04 -8.27
CA ALA A 298 31.20 9.59 -9.25
C ALA A 298 31.87 10.77 -9.98
N VAL A 299 31.08 11.79 -10.38
CA VAL A 299 31.58 13.00 -11.08
C VAL A 299 32.52 13.83 -10.20
N PHE A 300 32.24 13.94 -8.91
CA PHE A 300 33.08 14.64 -7.93
C PHE A 300 34.41 13.91 -7.70
N GLY A 301 34.37 12.56 -7.63
CA GLY A 301 35.58 11.79 -7.26
C GLY A 301 36.20 12.36 -5.99
N ASP A 302 37.45 12.82 -6.05
CA ASP A 302 38.16 13.43 -4.92
C ASP A 302 38.14 14.98 -4.93
N ALA A 303 37.39 15.59 -5.86
CA ALA A 303 37.33 17.04 -5.95
C ALA A 303 36.47 17.63 -4.83
N ASP A 304 36.95 18.68 -4.13
CA ASP A 304 36.23 19.39 -3.07
C ASP A 304 35.10 20.27 -3.61
N LYS A 305 35.26 20.77 -4.83
CA LYS A 305 34.33 21.70 -5.48
C LYS A 305 34.38 21.57 -6.97
N LEU A 306 33.22 21.69 -7.61
CA LEU A 306 33.09 21.67 -9.07
C LEU A 306 32.15 22.77 -9.55
N GLY A 307 32.47 23.36 -10.70
CA GLY A 307 31.61 24.32 -11.41
C GLY A 307 30.40 23.62 -12.02
N THR A 308 29.26 24.32 -12.06
CA THR A 308 28.01 23.77 -12.61
C THR A 308 28.19 23.28 -14.05
N GLU A 309 28.92 24.02 -14.90
CA GLU A 309 29.15 23.62 -16.29
C GLU A 309 29.98 22.35 -16.39
N THR A 310 31.03 22.22 -15.56
CA THR A 310 31.85 21.00 -15.49
C THR A 310 31.05 19.79 -15.07
N ILE A 311 30.16 19.96 -14.05
CA ILE A 311 29.27 18.90 -13.58
C ILE A 311 28.33 18.46 -14.71
N LEU A 312 27.69 19.42 -15.40
CA LEU A 312 26.75 19.12 -16.47
C LEU A 312 27.47 18.45 -17.68
N ALA A 313 28.64 18.92 -18.03
CA ALA A 313 29.44 18.30 -19.11
C ALA A 313 29.74 16.83 -18.77
N LYS A 314 30.19 16.55 -17.54
CA LYS A 314 30.48 15.18 -17.12
C LYS A 314 29.22 14.31 -17.02
N LEU A 315 28.14 14.83 -16.44
CA LEU A 315 26.86 14.08 -16.32
C LEU A 315 26.30 13.71 -17.69
N ASN A 316 26.32 14.64 -18.66
CA ASN A 316 25.78 14.41 -19.99
C ASN A 316 26.63 13.43 -20.83
N THR A 317 27.86 13.11 -20.40
CA THR A 317 28.73 12.11 -21.07
C THR A 317 28.64 10.71 -20.45
N ILE A 318 27.91 10.52 -19.35
CA ILE A 318 27.76 9.20 -18.72
C ILE A 318 26.91 8.30 -19.64
N PRO A 319 27.47 7.17 -20.14
CA PRO A 319 26.72 6.23 -20.96
C PRO A 319 25.48 5.71 -20.23
N GLU A 320 24.37 5.55 -20.95
CA GLU A 320 23.08 5.05 -20.42
C GLU A 320 22.42 5.89 -19.29
N ALA A 321 23.02 7.04 -18.95
CA ALA A 321 22.41 7.98 -18.02
C ALA A 321 21.38 8.88 -18.73
N PRO A 322 20.27 9.25 -18.07
CA PRO A 322 19.20 10.03 -18.70
C PRO A 322 19.55 11.51 -18.90
N TRP A 323 20.74 11.95 -18.48
CA TRP A 323 21.10 13.37 -18.41
C TRP A 323 21.24 14.05 -19.76
N CYS A 324 21.62 13.31 -20.78
CA CYS A 324 21.72 13.84 -22.16
C CYS A 324 20.37 14.01 -22.85
N ASP A 325 19.32 13.29 -22.36
CA ASP A 325 17.95 13.38 -22.90
C ASP A 325 16.91 13.25 -21.79
N LEU A 326 16.61 14.34 -21.11
CA LEU A 326 15.51 14.46 -20.17
C LEU A 326 14.30 15.06 -20.88
N ARG A 327 13.43 14.21 -21.45
CA ARG A 327 12.24 14.62 -22.21
C ARG A 327 12.58 15.46 -23.45
N GLY A 328 13.53 15.00 -24.24
CA GLY A 328 13.96 15.66 -25.48
C GLY A 328 14.94 16.80 -25.28
N LYS A 329 15.51 17.00 -24.08
CA LYS A 329 16.50 18.03 -23.78
C LYS A 329 17.53 17.54 -22.77
N PRO A 330 18.81 17.93 -22.93
CA PRO A 330 19.84 17.62 -21.94
C PRO A 330 19.58 18.36 -20.62
N LEU A 331 20.11 17.80 -19.52
CA LEU A 331 20.04 18.43 -18.19
C LEU A 331 20.80 19.77 -18.25
N ASP A 332 20.08 20.83 -17.87
CA ASP A 332 20.64 22.19 -17.78
C ASP A 332 20.89 22.61 -16.31
N ALA A 333 21.51 23.78 -16.13
CA ALA A 333 21.88 24.30 -14.83
C ALA A 333 20.65 24.52 -13.92
N ARG A 334 19.51 24.92 -14.49
CA ARG A 334 18.25 25.13 -13.75
C ARG A 334 17.64 23.79 -13.35
N GLY A 335 17.65 22.81 -14.22
CA GLY A 335 17.20 21.46 -13.98
C GLY A 335 18.02 20.76 -12.89
N LEU A 336 19.34 20.91 -12.90
CA LEU A 336 20.26 20.44 -11.88
C LEU A 336 19.94 21.11 -10.53
N ALA A 337 19.87 22.43 -10.49
CA ALA A 337 19.59 23.17 -9.25
C ALA A 337 18.22 22.82 -8.64
N ASN A 338 17.18 22.68 -9.46
CA ASN A 338 15.86 22.31 -8.98
C ASN A 338 15.82 20.90 -8.36
N ARG A 339 16.55 19.95 -8.92
CA ARG A 339 16.63 18.58 -8.37
C ARG A 339 17.43 18.54 -7.08
N LEU A 340 18.56 19.20 -7.02
CA LEU A 340 19.41 19.23 -5.84
C LEU A 340 18.78 20.01 -4.68
N LYS A 341 17.95 21.02 -4.96
CA LYS A 341 17.20 21.76 -3.96
C LYS A 341 16.27 20.86 -3.12
N ALA A 342 15.72 19.79 -3.72
CA ALA A 342 14.91 18.80 -3.00
C ALA A 342 15.70 18.06 -1.91
N TYR A 343 17.01 18.01 -2.03
CA TYR A 343 17.96 17.40 -1.09
C TYR A 343 18.66 18.44 -0.20
N GLY A 344 18.18 19.68 -0.18
CA GLY A 344 18.77 20.75 0.61
C GLY A 344 20.05 21.38 0.01
N VAL A 345 20.49 20.93 -1.18
CA VAL A 345 21.73 21.40 -1.81
C VAL A 345 21.45 22.57 -2.74
N THR A 346 22.16 23.68 -2.53
CA THR A 346 22.04 24.89 -3.36
C THR A 346 23.35 25.25 -4.01
N SER A 347 23.31 25.78 -5.25
CA SER A 347 24.51 26.25 -5.93
C SER A 347 25.09 27.49 -5.25
N THR A 348 26.37 27.51 -5.01
CA THR A 348 27.11 28.61 -4.39
C THR A 348 28.19 29.16 -5.34
N LYS A 349 28.77 30.33 -5.01
CA LYS A 349 29.98 30.79 -5.70
C LYS A 349 31.18 29.97 -5.20
N VAL A 350 31.81 29.25 -6.08
CA VAL A 350 33.06 28.49 -5.81
C VAL A 350 34.21 29.08 -6.56
N LYS A 351 35.38 29.15 -5.95
CA LYS A 351 36.60 29.58 -6.60
C LYS A 351 37.30 28.32 -7.12
N ILE A 352 37.46 28.22 -8.44
CA ILE A 352 38.17 27.17 -9.13
C ILE A 352 39.30 27.87 -9.92
N ASP A 353 40.49 27.53 -9.58
CA ASP A 353 41.72 28.24 -10.00
C ASP A 353 41.59 29.74 -9.66
N GLU A 354 41.65 30.63 -10.61
CA GLU A 354 41.51 32.09 -10.39
C GLU A 354 40.10 32.62 -10.67
N ALA A 355 39.19 31.78 -11.19
CA ALA A 355 37.85 32.18 -11.57
C ALA A 355 36.81 31.89 -10.47
N SER A 356 35.90 32.84 -10.25
CA SER A 356 34.73 32.65 -9.40
C SER A 356 33.53 32.23 -10.23
N VAL A 357 33.10 30.98 -10.13
CA VAL A 357 32.01 30.41 -10.91
C VAL A 357 30.88 29.91 -9.98
N ARG A 358 29.67 29.75 -10.54
CA ARG A 358 28.62 29.01 -9.83
C ARG A 358 28.92 27.51 -9.83
N GLY A 359 28.81 26.88 -8.69
CA GLY A 359 29.10 25.47 -8.53
C GLY A 359 28.55 24.88 -7.24
N TYR A 360 29.05 23.71 -6.89
CA TYR A 360 28.68 22.97 -5.70
C TYR A 360 29.93 22.50 -4.99
N ARG A 361 29.82 22.34 -3.67
CA ARG A 361 30.88 21.82 -2.81
C ARG A 361 30.57 20.40 -2.45
N ARG A 362 31.61 19.59 -2.28
CA ARG A 362 31.49 18.21 -1.82
C ARG A 362 30.85 18.13 -0.43
N GLU A 363 31.21 19.05 0.47
CA GLU A 363 30.66 19.14 1.80
C GLU A 363 29.15 19.31 1.83
N ASP A 364 28.56 20.07 0.89
CA ASP A 364 27.12 20.27 0.78
C ASP A 364 26.38 19.01 0.28
N LEU A 365 27.08 18.10 -0.37
CA LEU A 365 26.56 16.83 -0.91
C LEU A 365 26.76 15.66 0.06
N HIS A 366 27.59 15.81 1.09
CA HIS A 366 27.96 14.72 1.99
C HIS A 366 26.74 14.18 2.77
N ASP A 367 25.91 15.05 3.34
CA ASP A 367 24.69 14.67 4.05
C ASP A 367 23.67 13.96 3.11
N PRO A 368 23.35 14.49 1.90
CA PRO A 368 22.53 13.75 0.94
C PRO A 368 23.13 12.39 0.55
N TRP A 369 24.41 12.30 0.33
CA TRP A 369 25.04 11.02 -0.02
C TRP A 369 24.94 10.01 1.12
N GLN A 370 25.14 10.42 2.36
CA GLN A 370 24.98 9.54 3.52
C GLN A 370 23.53 9.09 3.72
N ARG A 371 22.55 9.96 3.47
CA ARG A 371 21.13 9.66 3.70
C ARG A 371 20.51 8.84 2.58
N TYR A 372 20.87 9.11 1.34
CA TYR A 372 20.17 8.57 0.16
C TYR A 372 20.98 7.56 -0.64
N LEU A 373 22.30 7.51 -0.46
CA LEU A 373 23.16 6.50 -1.08
C LEU A 373 23.60 5.54 0.02
N SER A 374 22.81 4.50 0.27
CA SER A 374 23.15 3.47 1.26
C SER A 374 24.50 2.87 0.95
N THR A 375 25.39 2.91 1.92
CA THR A 375 26.54 2.01 1.99
C THR A 375 25.95 0.60 2.12
N ASP A 376 26.36 -0.32 1.27
CA ASP A 376 26.05 -1.75 1.44
C ASP A 376 26.40 -2.14 2.89
N PRO A 377 25.51 -2.85 3.62
CA PRO A 377 25.80 -3.27 5.01
C PRO A 377 27.00 -4.22 5.14
N ALA A 378 27.67 -4.56 4.03
CA ALA A 378 28.88 -5.38 4.01
C ALA A 378 30.18 -4.62 4.37
N GLU A 379 30.14 -3.27 4.46
CA GLU A 379 31.34 -2.44 4.85
C GLU A 379 31.22 -1.80 6.24
N ALA A 380 30.24 -2.17 7.05
CA ALA A 380 30.27 -1.82 8.46
C ALA A 380 31.23 -2.80 9.16
N GLU A 381 32.49 -2.40 9.32
CA GLU A 381 33.38 -3.05 10.28
C GLU A 381 32.70 -3.09 11.66
N PRO A 382 32.70 -4.24 12.34
CA PRO A 382 32.18 -4.32 13.71
C PRO A 382 33.03 -3.42 14.60
N THR A 383 32.45 -2.32 15.04
CA THR A 383 33.01 -1.53 16.15
C THR A 383 32.99 -2.44 17.38
N GLU A 384 34.16 -2.86 17.82
CA GLU A 384 34.34 -3.60 19.06
C GLU A 384 33.64 -2.83 20.22
N PRO A 385 32.83 -3.51 21.04
CA PRO A 385 32.25 -2.89 22.20
C PRO A 385 33.40 -2.50 23.15
N PRO A 386 33.35 -1.35 23.87
CA PRO A 386 34.35 -0.96 24.81
C PRO A 386 34.43 -2.02 25.90
N GLU A 387 35.64 -2.55 26.12
CA GLU A 387 35.95 -3.44 27.23
C GLU A 387 35.60 -2.75 28.57
N HIS A 388 34.55 -3.23 29.22
CA HIS A 388 34.31 -2.92 30.61
C HIS A 388 35.32 -3.72 31.45
N SER A 389 36.34 -3.03 31.92
CA SER A 389 37.20 -3.50 32.99
C SER A 389 36.36 -3.73 34.26
N SER A 390 36.17 -4.99 34.58
CA SER A 390 35.64 -5.42 35.87
C SER A 390 36.72 -5.33 36.92
N SER A 391 36.56 -4.44 37.86
CA SER A 391 37.08 -4.57 39.21
C SER A 391 36.11 -3.91 40.16
N GLU A 392 35.53 -4.72 41.05
CA GLU A 392 35.30 -4.40 42.43
C GLU A 392 34.07 -5.05 43.02
N ASP A 393 34.32 -5.78 43.94
CA ASP A 393 34.17 -5.91 45.40
C ASP A 393 32.71 -5.79 45.90
N PRO A 394 32.21 -6.85 46.57
CA PRO A 394 30.88 -6.87 47.15
C PRO A 394 30.96 -6.50 48.63
N ASP A 395 30.52 -5.29 49.01
CA ASP A 395 29.96 -5.00 50.33
C ASP A 395 29.71 -3.49 50.47
N GLN A 396 28.45 -3.07 50.30
CA GLN A 396 27.87 -2.00 51.09
C GLN A 396 26.40 -1.75 50.62
N VAL A 397 25.49 -2.25 51.41
CA VAL A 397 24.09 -1.82 51.45
C VAL A 397 24.00 -0.51 52.23
N PRO A 398 23.37 0.52 51.73
CA PRO A 398 22.63 1.45 52.54
C PRO A 398 21.16 1.44 52.22
N ASP A 399 20.39 1.06 53.19
CA ASP A 399 19.00 1.35 53.45
C ASP A 399 18.69 2.84 53.27
N ARG A 400 17.69 3.18 52.41
CA ARG A 400 16.93 4.41 52.53
C ARG A 400 15.61 4.35 51.80
N ASN A 401 14.57 4.03 52.55
CA ASN A 401 13.22 4.57 52.36
C ASN A 401 13.29 6.11 52.27
N LEU A 402 12.57 6.65 51.31
CA LEU A 402 11.71 7.84 51.39
C LEU A 402 11.39 8.31 49.95
N VAL A 403 10.25 7.90 49.48
CA VAL A 403 9.57 8.53 48.33
C VAL A 403 8.57 9.52 48.92
N PRO A 404 8.60 10.82 48.61
CA PRO A 404 7.53 11.74 48.96
C PRO A 404 6.37 11.57 47.94
N GLU A 405 5.17 11.50 48.50
CA GLU A 405 3.90 11.56 47.75
C GLU A 405 3.77 12.91 46.99
N PRO A 406 3.23 12.94 45.76
CA PRO A 406 2.90 14.20 45.09
C PRO A 406 1.61 14.77 45.68
N GLU A 407 1.63 16.07 46.00
CA GLU A 407 0.45 16.87 46.35
C GLU A 407 -0.57 16.94 45.23
N PRO A 408 -1.86 17.04 45.52
CA PRO A 408 -2.92 17.09 44.51
C PRO A 408 -2.95 18.44 43.78
N GLU A 409 -2.79 18.44 42.47
CA GLU A 409 -3.02 19.59 41.62
C GLU A 409 -4.49 20.04 41.65
N ALA A 410 -4.67 21.34 41.83
CA ALA A 410 -5.96 22.00 41.88
C ALA A 410 -6.67 21.97 40.51
N GLU A 411 -7.96 21.66 40.53
CA GLU A 411 -8.86 21.74 39.36
C GLU A 411 -8.91 23.21 38.82
N PRO A 412 -8.84 23.43 37.50
CA PRO A 412 -9.05 24.74 36.92
C PRO A 412 -10.56 25.07 36.85
N GLU A 413 -10.93 26.20 37.43
CA GLU A 413 -12.27 26.78 37.39
C GLU A 413 -12.75 27.00 35.93
N ALA A 414 -13.96 26.55 35.66
CA ALA A 414 -14.65 26.73 34.37
C ALA A 414 -15.13 28.20 34.22
N HIS A 415 -14.52 28.95 33.32
CA HIS A 415 -15.09 30.20 32.81
C HIS A 415 -16.03 29.93 31.63
N PRO A 416 -17.25 30.50 31.65
CA PRO A 416 -18.17 30.36 30.52
C PRO A 416 -17.76 31.31 29.37
N LEU A 417 -17.33 30.74 28.24
CA LEU A 417 -17.17 31.47 26.98
C LEU A 417 -18.53 31.70 26.35
N THR A 418 -19.04 32.91 26.47
CA THR A 418 -20.15 33.45 25.66
C THR A 418 -19.65 33.72 24.25
N CYS A 419 -19.97 32.87 23.30
CA CYS A 419 -19.85 33.13 21.87
C CYS A 419 -21.06 33.94 21.40
N THR A 420 -20.86 35.22 21.13
CA THR A 420 -21.77 36.07 20.36
C THR A 420 -21.66 35.69 18.88
N VAL A 421 -22.75 35.14 18.32
CA VAL A 421 -22.91 34.92 16.88
C VAL A 421 -23.37 36.23 16.24
N PRO A 422 -22.77 36.71 15.15
CA PRO A 422 -23.30 37.86 14.43
C PRO A 422 -24.56 37.48 13.63
N GLU A 423 -25.66 38.23 13.82
CA GLU A 423 -26.89 38.13 13.04
C GLU A 423 -26.64 38.42 11.56
N VAL A 424 -27.08 37.48 10.70
CA VAL A 424 -27.18 37.70 9.25
C VAL A 424 -28.60 38.24 8.95
N PRO A 425 -28.77 39.33 8.18
CA PRO A 425 -30.08 39.89 7.91
C PRO A 425 -30.90 38.99 6.98
N LEU A 426 -32.15 38.75 7.38
CA LEU A 426 -33.19 38.06 6.61
C LEU A 426 -33.60 38.91 5.39
N VAL A 427 -33.52 38.35 4.20
CA VAL A 427 -34.10 38.87 2.97
C VAL A 427 -35.57 38.46 2.89
N PRO A 428 -36.53 39.35 2.63
CA PRO A 428 -37.95 39.02 2.62
C PRO A 428 -38.35 38.24 1.35
N HIS A 429 -39.06 37.11 1.57
CA HIS A 429 -39.77 36.38 0.53
C HIS A 429 -40.94 37.19 0.00
N SER A 430 -40.89 37.60 -1.26
CA SER A 430 -42.06 38.11 -1.97
C SER A 430 -42.97 36.97 -2.41
N ALA A 431 -44.20 37.02 -1.92
CA ALA A 431 -45.29 36.16 -2.33
C ALA A 431 -45.61 36.32 -3.81
N ARG A 432 -45.71 35.21 -4.54
CA ARG A 432 -46.49 35.15 -5.79
C ARG A 432 -47.67 34.19 -5.56
N GLN A 433 -48.83 34.81 -5.52
CA GLN A 433 -50.14 34.16 -5.71
C GLN A 433 -50.31 33.81 -7.19
N GLY A 434 -50.96 32.70 -7.45
CA GLY A 434 -51.70 32.59 -8.67
C GLY A 434 -51.79 31.26 -9.34
N SER A 435 -52.88 30.65 -9.14
CA SER A 435 -53.83 29.96 -10.05
C SER A 435 -53.65 28.47 -10.26
N ALA A 436 -54.69 27.79 -9.85
CA ALA A 436 -55.02 26.42 -10.15
C ALA A 436 -55.12 26.12 -11.66
N GLY A 437 -54.43 25.07 -12.07
CA GLY A 437 -54.60 24.48 -13.39
C GLY A 437 -54.33 22.99 -13.31
N ASN A 438 -55.39 22.21 -13.38
CA ASN A 438 -55.37 20.76 -13.48
C ASN A 438 -54.60 20.32 -14.76
N GLY A 439 -53.53 19.58 -14.60
CA GLY A 439 -52.85 18.93 -15.69
C GLY A 439 -51.74 18.07 -15.13
N THR A 440 -51.94 16.77 -15.04
CA THR A 440 -50.94 15.77 -14.65
C THR A 440 -49.80 15.76 -15.68
N ALA A 441 -48.80 16.61 -15.46
CA ALA A 441 -47.53 16.51 -16.14
C ALA A 441 -46.67 15.51 -15.34
N ARG A 442 -46.38 14.36 -15.94
CA ARG A 442 -45.40 13.38 -15.41
C ARG A 442 -44.03 14.07 -15.31
N ASP A 443 -43.37 13.82 -14.18
CA ASP A 443 -42.01 14.27 -13.92
C ASP A 443 -41.10 13.80 -15.09
N PRO A 444 -40.31 14.68 -15.72
CA PRO A 444 -39.45 14.34 -16.84
C PRO A 444 -38.42 13.25 -16.55
N VAL A 445 -38.04 13.05 -15.28
CA VAL A 445 -37.14 11.96 -14.83
C VAL A 445 -37.86 10.61 -14.89
N MET A 446 -39.16 10.57 -14.57
CA MET A 446 -39.96 9.34 -14.66
C MET A 446 -40.31 8.98 -16.12
N ALA A 447 -40.48 9.96 -16.98
CA ALA A 447 -40.69 9.70 -18.40
C ALA A 447 -39.47 9.07 -19.09
N ALA A 448 -38.24 9.53 -18.70
CA ALA A 448 -36.99 8.96 -19.21
C ALA A 448 -36.74 7.52 -18.70
N ALA A 449 -37.13 7.20 -17.47
CA ALA A 449 -37.00 5.85 -16.91
C ALA A 449 -37.92 4.84 -17.59
N VAL A 450 -39.14 5.24 -17.95
CA VAL A 450 -40.10 4.40 -18.69
C VAL A 450 -39.62 4.15 -20.12
N ASP A 451 -39.02 5.14 -20.77
CA ASP A 451 -38.48 5.00 -22.15
C ASP A 451 -37.28 4.04 -22.19
N VAL A 452 -36.39 4.09 -21.18
CA VAL A 452 -35.26 3.16 -21.07
C VAL A 452 -35.73 1.73 -20.82
N ALA A 453 -36.74 1.53 -19.95
CA ALA A 453 -37.29 0.21 -19.66
C ALA A 453 -38.02 -0.37 -20.88
N THR A 454 -38.74 0.46 -21.65
CA THR A 454 -39.44 0.05 -22.87
C THR A 454 -38.48 -0.36 -23.99
N THR A 455 -37.35 0.36 -24.10
CA THR A 455 -36.31 0.07 -25.12
C THR A 455 -35.50 -1.18 -24.79
N ALA A 456 -35.23 -1.42 -23.49
CA ALA A 456 -34.42 -2.56 -23.05
C ALA A 456 -35.17 -3.90 -23.04
N LEU A 457 -36.52 -3.87 -22.91
CA LEU A 457 -37.33 -5.08 -22.74
C LEU A 457 -38.22 -5.41 -23.95
N GLY A 458 -38.25 -4.59 -25.00
CA GLY A 458 -39.04 -4.83 -26.23
C GLY A 458 -40.54 -4.94 -25.98
N ALA A 459 -41.07 -4.35 -24.90
CA ALA A 459 -42.45 -4.48 -24.46
C ALA A 459 -43.27 -3.25 -24.87
N THR A 460 -44.50 -3.48 -25.31
CA THR A 460 -45.54 -2.45 -25.52
C THR A 460 -45.90 -1.78 -24.18
N PRO A 461 -46.16 -0.46 -24.13
CA PRO A 461 -46.39 0.27 -22.89
C PRO A 461 -47.63 -0.23 -22.19
N LEU A 462 -47.47 -1.06 -21.17
CA LEU A 462 -48.46 -1.41 -20.17
C LEU A 462 -48.39 -0.38 -19.04
N ASN A 463 -49.56 -0.05 -18.45
CA ASN A 463 -49.70 0.76 -17.26
C ASN A 463 -48.98 0.08 -16.08
N ILE A 464 -47.69 0.38 -15.93
CA ILE A 464 -46.89 -0.07 -14.77
C ILE A 464 -47.19 0.92 -13.64
N THR A 465 -47.64 0.42 -12.49
CA THR A 465 -47.91 1.23 -11.29
C THR A 465 -46.59 1.56 -10.55
N ASP A 466 -46.57 2.67 -9.80
CA ASP A 466 -45.40 3.10 -9.03
C ASP A 466 -44.91 2.01 -8.09
N ASP A 467 -45.77 1.13 -7.56
CA ASP A 467 -45.41 0.00 -6.70
C ASP A 467 -44.65 -1.12 -7.45
N GLU A 468 -44.89 -1.28 -8.75
CA GLU A 468 -44.17 -2.27 -9.57
C GLU A 468 -42.78 -1.77 -9.97
N LEU A 469 -42.59 -0.47 -10.17
CA LEU A 469 -41.28 0.16 -10.42
C LEU A 469 -40.37 0.05 -9.19
N TRP A 470 -40.91 0.14 -7.99
CA TRP A 470 -40.16 -0.05 -6.73
C TRP A 470 -39.64 -1.48 -6.55
N ARG A 471 -40.39 -2.48 -6.99
CA ARG A 471 -39.96 -3.90 -6.93
C ARG A 471 -38.83 -4.23 -7.89
N LEU A 472 -38.67 -3.44 -8.95
CA LEU A 472 -37.63 -3.64 -9.97
C LEU A 472 -36.31 -2.89 -9.65
N HIS A 473 -36.18 -2.18 -8.53
CA HIS A 473 -34.99 -1.42 -8.11
C HIS A 473 -34.54 -0.34 -9.12
N ILE A 474 -35.43 0.17 -9.94
CA ILE A 474 -35.12 1.13 -11.02
C ILE A 474 -35.36 2.60 -10.59
N ALA A 475 -35.92 2.84 -9.40
CA ALA A 475 -36.13 4.18 -8.88
C ALA A 475 -34.97 4.65 -7.97
N PRO A 476 -34.34 5.82 -8.23
CA PRO A 476 -33.35 6.37 -7.32
C PRO A 476 -34.02 7.04 -6.13
N GLY A 477 -33.70 6.50 -4.94
CA GLY A 477 -33.68 7.20 -3.65
C GLY A 477 -34.83 8.12 -3.29
N TYR A 478 -35.89 7.58 -2.66
CA TYR A 478 -36.69 8.29 -1.66
C TYR A 478 -36.82 7.38 -0.43
N ASP A 479 -36.16 7.75 0.65
CA ASP A 479 -36.44 7.21 1.97
C ASP A 479 -37.81 7.72 2.45
N ARG A 480 -38.63 6.79 2.92
CA ARG A 480 -39.72 7.10 3.86
C ARG A 480 -39.23 7.02 5.27
#